data_1c482f4d077b62667231c00257793ec1
#
_entry.id   1c482f4d077b62667231c00257793ec1
#
_cell.length_a   1.000
_cell.length_b   1.000
_cell.length_c   1.000
_cell.angle_alpha   90.00
_cell.angle_beta   90.00
_cell.angle_gamma   90.00
#
_symmetry.space_group_name_H-M   'P 1'
#
loop_
_entity.id
_entity.type
_entity.pdbx_description
1 polymer ?
#
loop_
_entity_poly.entity_id
_entity_poly.type
_entity_poly.pdbx_seq_one_letter_code
_entity_poly.pdbx_strand_id
1 'polypeptide(L)' 'MKRKKEVITFMLPEDLDYHTDEDGNILCFDSLDELAGYCNENGILLDKLSVFTVIAEEEI' A
#
# COMPACT_ATOMS: atom_id res chain seq x y z
N MET A 1 11.84 8.78 19.83
CA MET A 1 10.64 9.58 19.48
C MET A 1 9.92 8.96 18.29
N LYS A 2 8.61 8.94 18.32
CA LYS A 2 7.81 8.42 17.22
C LYS A 2 7.08 9.55 16.53
N ARG A 3 6.91 9.45 15.23
CA ARG A 3 6.06 10.38 14.50
C ARG A 3 5.12 9.59 13.60
N LYS A 4 4.00 10.21 13.28
CA LYS A 4 3.00 9.63 12.40
C LYS A 4 3.23 10.09 10.99
N LYS A 5 3.01 9.17 10.06
CA LYS A 5 3.19 9.44 8.63
C LYS A 5 2.01 8.85 7.87
N GLU A 6 1.49 9.59 6.90
CA GLU A 6 0.47 9.08 6.01
C GLU A 6 1.11 8.21 4.94
N VAL A 7 0.61 7.01 4.79
CA VAL A 7 1.06 6.08 3.74
C VAL A 7 -0.16 5.54 3.02
N ILE A 8 0.06 5.00 1.82
CA ILE A 8 -0.99 4.50 0.96
C ILE A 8 -0.90 2.99 0.88
N THR A 9 -2.03 2.32 1.03
CA THR A 9 -2.12 0.88 0.81
C THR A 9 -3.29 0.60 -0.13
N PHE A 10 -3.42 -0.64 -0.56
CA PHE A 10 -4.49 -1.01 -1.49
C PHE A 10 -5.00 -2.42 -1.19
N MET A 11 -6.19 -2.69 -1.72
CA MET A 11 -6.82 -3.99 -1.63
C MET A 11 -7.31 -4.39 -3.02
N LEU A 12 -7.03 -5.63 -3.41
CA LEU A 12 -7.52 -6.17 -4.68
C LEU A 12 -9.00 -6.55 -4.56
N PRO A 13 -9.79 -6.37 -5.62
CA PRO A 13 -11.22 -6.70 -5.57
C PRO A 13 -11.51 -8.18 -5.27
N GLU A 14 -10.59 -9.05 -5.66
CA GLU A 14 -10.73 -10.50 -5.46
C GLU A 14 -10.27 -10.95 -4.09
N ASP A 15 -9.45 -10.14 -3.44
CA ASP A 15 -8.94 -10.42 -2.10
C ASP A 15 -9.81 -9.69 -1.10
N LEU A 16 -10.15 -10.37 -0.02
CA LEU A 16 -10.93 -9.77 1.06
C LEU A 16 -10.04 -9.15 2.13
N ASP A 17 -8.75 -8.99 1.81
CA ASP A 17 -7.77 -8.51 2.76
C ASP A 17 -6.72 -7.65 2.04
N TYR A 18 -5.94 -6.89 2.82
CA TYR A 18 -4.88 -6.07 2.27
C TYR A 18 -3.77 -6.91 1.67
N HIS A 19 -3.13 -6.37 0.64
CA HIS A 19 -1.94 -7.00 0.07
C HIS A 19 -0.78 -6.87 1.05
N THR A 20 -0.04 -7.96 1.25
CA THR A 20 1.07 -7.97 2.21
C THR A 20 2.41 -8.19 1.50
N ASP A 21 3.47 -7.75 2.18
CA ASP A 21 4.84 -7.98 1.71
C ASP A 21 5.34 -9.36 2.12
N GLU A 22 6.63 -9.63 1.86
CA GLU A 22 7.25 -10.92 2.17
C GLU A 22 7.29 -11.21 3.66
N ASP A 23 7.30 -10.18 4.50
CA ASP A 23 7.34 -10.32 5.96
C ASP A 23 5.95 -10.48 6.57
N GLY A 24 4.92 -10.40 5.76
CA GLY A 24 3.54 -10.52 6.23
C GLY A 24 2.94 -9.20 6.72
N ASN A 25 3.63 -8.10 6.53
CA ASN A 25 3.12 -6.77 6.89
C ASN A 25 2.32 -6.17 5.74
N ILE A 26 1.39 -5.29 6.06
CA ILE A 26 0.60 -4.59 5.03
C ILE A 26 1.56 -3.79 4.15
N LEU A 27 1.46 -3.99 2.84
CA LEU A 27 2.31 -3.31 1.88
C LEU A 27 1.84 -1.86 1.73
N CYS A 28 2.72 -0.92 2.07
CA CYS A 28 2.41 0.50 2.05
C CYS A 28 3.38 1.26 1.15
N PHE A 29 2.91 2.37 0.61
CA PHE A 29 3.69 3.22 -0.29
C PHE A 29 3.63 4.67 0.18
N ASP A 30 4.69 5.41 -0.07
CA ASP A 30 4.76 6.83 0.31
C ASP A 30 3.96 7.73 -0.63
N SER A 31 3.74 7.30 -1.87
CA SER A 31 3.03 8.11 -2.86
C SER A 31 2.27 7.22 -3.84
N LEU A 32 1.33 7.85 -4.55
CA LEU A 32 0.60 7.17 -5.62
C LEU A 32 1.52 6.75 -6.76
N ASP A 33 2.58 7.49 -7.01
CA ASP A 33 3.55 7.15 -8.05
C ASP A 33 4.26 5.83 -7.74
N GLU A 34 4.61 5.62 -6.48
CA GLU A 34 5.21 4.36 -6.04
C GLU A 34 4.23 3.21 -6.17
N LEU A 35 2.98 3.42 -5.77
CA LEU A 35 1.94 2.42 -5.91
C LEU A 35 1.72 2.07 -7.39
N ALA A 36 1.63 3.08 -8.24
CA ALA A 36 1.43 2.87 -9.67
C ALA A 36 2.58 2.07 -10.30
N GLY A 37 3.82 2.38 -9.89
CA GLY A 37 5.00 1.66 -10.37
C GLY A 37 4.95 0.18 -9.97
N TYR A 38 4.61 -0.08 -8.72
CA TYR A 38 4.47 -1.45 -8.23
C TYR A 38 3.40 -2.22 -9.00
N CYS A 39 2.23 -1.61 -9.18
CA CYS A 39 1.14 -2.25 -9.91
C CYS A 39 1.51 -2.54 -11.36
N ASN A 40 2.19 -1.59 -12.01
CA ASN A 40 2.62 -1.77 -13.38
C ASN A 40 3.61 -2.94 -13.52
N GLU A 41 4.55 -3.06 -12.58
CA GLU A 41 5.53 -4.15 -12.59
C GLU A 41 4.90 -5.51 -12.34
N ASN A 42 3.80 -5.56 -11.61
CA ASN A 42 3.14 -6.80 -11.25
C ASN A 42 1.89 -7.11 -12.06
N GLY A 43 1.61 -6.30 -13.09
CA GLY A 43 0.46 -6.53 -13.96
C GLY A 43 -0.89 -6.28 -13.29
N ILE A 44 -0.92 -5.43 -12.27
CA ILE A 44 -2.14 -5.10 -11.54
C ILE A 44 -2.78 -3.86 -12.16
N LEU A 45 -4.08 -3.93 -12.44
CA LEU A 45 -4.80 -2.80 -13.03
C LEU A 45 -5.24 -1.83 -11.94
N LEU A 46 -4.75 -0.59 -12.02
CA LEU A 46 -5.08 0.46 -11.05
C LEU A 46 -6.57 0.74 -10.97
N ASP A 47 -7.27 0.64 -12.07
CA ASP A 47 -8.71 0.94 -12.13
C ASP A 47 -9.55 0.01 -11.27
N LYS A 48 -9.00 -1.14 -10.93
CA LYS A 48 -9.72 -2.15 -10.16
C LYS A 48 -9.35 -2.19 -8.69
N LEU A 49 -8.41 -1.35 -8.27
CA LEU A 49 -7.95 -1.34 -6.90
C LEU A 49 -8.79 -0.41 -6.02
N SER A 50 -8.93 -0.81 -4.76
CA SER A 50 -9.38 0.10 -3.71
C SER A 50 -8.15 0.63 -3.01
N VAL A 51 -7.97 1.94 -3.03
CA VAL A 51 -6.80 2.60 -2.45
C VAL A 51 -7.21 3.30 -1.15
N PHE A 52 -6.41 3.11 -0.11
CA PHE A 52 -6.67 3.67 1.21
C PHE A 52 -5.46 4.42 1.73
N THR A 53 -5.73 5.48 2.49
CA THR A 53 -4.67 6.17 3.23
C THR A 53 -4.72 5.69 4.67
N VAL A 54 -3.58 5.29 5.21
CA VAL A 54 -3.46 4.84 6.60
C VAL A 54 -2.35 5.61 7.29
N ILE A 55 -2.39 5.63 8.60
CA ILE A 55 -1.37 6.30 9.41
C ILE A 55 -0.42 5.25 9.96
N ALA A 56 0.85 5.39 9.63
CA ALA A 56 1.92 4.54 10.15
C ALA A 56 2.74 5.30 11.18
N GLU A 57 3.28 4.59 12.16
CA GLU A 57 4.22 5.17 13.12
C GLU A 57 5.64 4.84 12.69
N GLU A 58 6.49 5.84 12.78
CA GLU A 58 7.89 5.75 12.39
C GLU A 58 8.77 6.08 13.58
N GLU A 59 9.75 5.22 13.87
CA GLU A 59 10.77 5.53 14.88
C GLU A 59 11.78 6.52 14.31
N ILE A 60 12.10 7.52 15.09
CA ILE A 60 13.07 8.53 14.67
C ILE A 60 14.31 8.43 15.56
#